data_1e5ddeb5ec77c8bd35be2304263fd5cb
#
_entry.id   1e5ddeb5ec77c8bd35be2304263fd5cb
#
_cell.length_a   1.000
_cell.length_b   1.000
_cell.length_c   1.000
_cell.angle_alpha   90.00
_cell.angle_beta   90.00
_cell.angle_gamma   90.00
#
_symmetry.space_group_name_H-M   'P 1'
#
loop_
_entity.id
_entity.type
_entity.pdbx_description
1 polymer ?
#
loop_
_entity_poly.entity_id
_entity_poly.type
_entity_poly.pdbx_seq_one_letter_code
_entity_poly.pdbx_strand_id
1 'polypeptide(L)'
;SVIDKIEKIVNEPDNIDLSSKEKGETPGLLQFFHPMPEELMETEKSSDDKKMKKQPVVDGFNNWYDWRVENWSTKWELCEFYGVDRQYLTEQNEGESTISFGFTSAWAPPIGAYENFLRNNEDCSLKAYYYEGGCDFMGEWDNGSDDCYAPSDYKSDSDFWNDGIGYNLDEMFNITDSMREYEEELERDRLNEDVYKYSKGEKVN
;
A
#
# COMPACT_ATOMS: atom_id res chain seq x y z
N SER A 1 18.60 -15.56 -6.85
CA SER A 1 17.15 -15.71 -7.13
C SER A 1 16.47 -14.34 -7.19
N VAL A 2 15.23 -14.29 -7.63
CA VAL A 2 14.39 -13.09 -7.60
C VAL A 2 14.22 -12.60 -6.16
N ILE A 3 14.00 -13.52 -5.23
CA ILE A 3 13.80 -13.21 -3.82
C ILE A 3 15.07 -12.61 -3.17
N ASP A 4 16.28 -13.05 -3.56
CA ASP A 4 17.54 -12.44 -3.07
C ASP A 4 17.65 -10.98 -3.50
N LYS A 5 17.15 -10.63 -4.70
CA LYS A 5 17.12 -9.24 -5.15
C LYS A 5 16.12 -8.41 -4.36
N ILE A 6 14.92 -8.95 -4.08
CA ILE A 6 13.92 -8.30 -3.23
C ILE A 6 14.48 -8.10 -1.83
N GLU A 7 15.07 -9.12 -1.22
CA GLU A 7 15.70 -9.05 0.10
C GLU A 7 16.76 -7.93 0.18
N LYS A 8 17.60 -7.82 -0.85
CA LYS A 8 18.57 -6.75 -0.94
C LYS A 8 17.91 -5.37 -0.97
N ILE A 9 16.87 -5.19 -1.79
CA ILE A 9 16.15 -3.92 -1.93
C ILE A 9 15.52 -3.50 -0.59
N VAL A 10 14.78 -4.39 0.08
CA VAL A 10 14.04 -4.05 1.29
C VAL A 10 14.92 -3.87 2.53
N ASN A 11 16.14 -4.40 2.53
CA ASN A 11 17.14 -4.21 3.59
C ASN A 11 18.09 -3.02 3.37
N GLU A 12 18.00 -2.33 2.24
CA GLU A 12 18.82 -1.15 1.93
C GLU A 12 17.94 0.12 1.95
N PRO A 13 17.62 0.70 3.11
CA PRO A 13 16.63 1.77 3.24
C PRO A 13 17.04 3.09 2.57
N ASP A 14 18.32 3.30 2.26
CA ASP A 14 18.83 4.56 1.71
C ASP A 14 18.61 4.72 0.19
N ASN A 15 18.06 3.70 -0.48
CA ASN A 15 17.81 3.75 -1.93
C ASN A 15 16.45 4.36 -2.32
N ILE A 16 15.69 4.87 -1.36
CA ILE A 16 14.28 5.26 -1.55
C ILE A 16 14.10 6.79 -1.55
N ASP A 17 15.10 7.55 -1.91
CA ASP A 17 14.86 8.97 -2.21
C ASP A 17 14.43 9.14 -3.68
N LEU A 18 13.12 9.17 -3.88
CA LEU A 18 12.46 9.37 -5.17
C LEU A 18 12.59 10.79 -5.71
N SER A 19 13.02 11.71 -4.88
CA SER A 19 13.26 13.10 -5.24
C SER A 19 14.72 13.33 -5.66
N SER A 20 15.64 12.42 -5.30
CA SER A 20 17.04 12.58 -5.61
C SER A 20 17.34 12.10 -7.03
N LYS A 21 18.03 12.93 -7.78
CA LYS A 21 18.57 12.61 -9.11
C LYS A 21 19.78 11.68 -9.01
N GLU A 22 20.18 11.29 -7.82
CA GLU A 22 21.27 10.35 -7.58
C GLU A 22 20.74 8.94 -7.74
N LYS A 23 21.15 8.29 -8.81
CA LYS A 23 20.88 6.85 -9.03
C LYS A 23 21.61 6.06 -7.97
N GLY A 24 20.87 5.53 -6.99
CA GLY A 24 21.39 4.49 -6.11
C GLY A 24 21.81 3.25 -6.93
N GLU A 25 22.72 2.44 -6.40
CA GLU A 25 23.15 1.20 -7.06
C GLU A 25 22.02 0.15 -7.16
N THR A 26 20.98 0.29 -6.34
CA THR A 26 19.83 -0.64 -6.27
C THR A 26 18.55 0.12 -6.62
N PRO A 27 17.71 -0.38 -7.54
CA PRO A 27 16.43 0.24 -7.86
C PRO A 27 15.48 0.11 -6.66
N GLY A 28 14.48 0.99 -6.58
CA GLY A 28 13.33 0.81 -5.68
C GLY A 28 12.54 -0.46 -6.03
N LEU A 29 11.69 -0.92 -5.12
CA LEU A 29 10.97 -2.17 -5.30
C LEU A 29 9.97 -2.12 -6.46
N LEU A 30 9.23 -1.01 -6.63
CA LEU A 30 8.30 -0.87 -7.74
C LEU A 30 9.04 -0.71 -9.07
N GLN A 31 10.18 0.00 -9.06
CA GLN A 31 11.04 0.08 -10.24
C GLN A 31 11.62 -1.30 -10.61
N PHE A 32 11.84 -2.18 -9.64
CA PHE A 32 12.23 -3.56 -9.89
C PHE A 32 11.06 -4.42 -10.40
N PHE A 33 9.84 -4.21 -9.88
CA PHE A 33 8.65 -4.97 -10.27
C PHE A 33 8.10 -4.54 -11.65
N HIS A 34 8.10 -3.25 -11.92
CA HIS A 34 7.63 -2.67 -13.17
C HIS A 34 8.48 -1.45 -13.53
N PRO A 35 9.59 -1.64 -14.26
CA PRO A 35 10.50 -0.56 -14.61
C PRO A 35 9.83 0.56 -15.42
N MET A 36 9.88 1.79 -14.89
CA MET A 36 9.45 2.97 -15.62
C MET A 36 10.50 3.31 -16.69
N PRO A 37 10.07 3.69 -17.91
CA PRO A 37 10.99 4.15 -18.97
C PRO A 37 11.88 5.31 -18.50
N GLU A 38 13.19 5.24 -18.82
CA GLU A 38 14.15 6.25 -18.38
C GLU A 38 13.81 7.66 -18.92
N GLU A 39 13.24 7.73 -20.12
CA GLU A 39 12.85 8.98 -20.76
C GLU A 39 11.77 9.74 -19.98
N LEU A 40 10.97 9.05 -19.16
CA LEU A 40 9.94 9.66 -18.34
C LEU A 40 10.45 10.11 -16.96
N MET A 41 11.60 9.62 -16.49
CA MET A 41 12.11 9.91 -15.15
C MET A 41 12.37 11.41 -14.90
N GLU A 42 12.84 12.12 -15.93
CA GLU A 42 13.15 13.55 -15.86
C GLU A 42 11.99 14.45 -16.29
N THR A 43 10.82 13.88 -16.54
CA THR A 43 9.63 14.64 -16.95
C THR A 43 8.89 15.21 -15.74
N GLU A 44 7.97 16.14 -15.98
CA GLU A 44 7.15 16.76 -14.94
C GLU A 44 5.67 16.71 -15.34
N LYS A 45 4.79 16.46 -14.35
CA LYS A 45 3.37 16.74 -14.54
C LYS A 45 3.12 18.22 -14.35
N SER A 46 2.56 18.88 -15.36
CA SER A 46 2.27 20.32 -15.33
C SER A 46 0.88 20.60 -15.90
N SER A 47 0.24 21.65 -15.41
CA SER A 47 -0.98 22.20 -16.02
C SER A 47 -0.68 23.08 -17.25
N ASP A 48 0.59 23.33 -17.57
CA ASP A 48 1.01 24.08 -18.76
C ASP A 48 1.14 23.14 -19.97
N ASP A 49 0.15 23.16 -20.85
CA ASP A 49 0.11 22.36 -22.07
C ASP A 49 1.35 22.54 -22.96
N LYS A 50 1.99 23.73 -22.96
CA LYS A 50 3.19 23.98 -23.76
C LYS A 50 4.41 23.25 -23.18
N LYS A 51 4.49 23.12 -21.87
CA LYS A 51 5.52 22.32 -21.22
C LYS A 51 5.28 20.84 -21.48
N MET A 52 4.05 20.37 -21.30
CA MET A 52 3.68 18.97 -21.51
C MET A 52 3.95 18.50 -22.95
N LYS A 53 3.65 19.32 -23.96
CA LYS A 53 3.90 19.02 -25.39
C LYS A 53 5.38 18.93 -25.77
N LYS A 54 6.30 19.38 -24.93
CA LYS A 54 7.75 19.33 -25.18
C LYS A 54 8.43 18.12 -24.55
N GLN A 55 7.70 17.39 -23.71
CA GLN A 55 8.22 16.19 -23.06
C GLN A 55 8.17 14.99 -24.01
N PRO A 56 9.05 13.99 -23.81
CA PRO A 56 8.98 12.75 -24.56
C PRO A 56 7.63 12.07 -24.32
N VAL A 57 7.19 11.27 -25.29
CA VAL A 57 6.00 10.42 -25.16
C VAL A 57 6.46 8.98 -25.31
N VAL A 58 6.23 8.19 -24.28
CA VAL A 58 6.56 6.75 -24.24
C VAL A 58 5.29 5.99 -23.83
N ASP A 59 4.88 5.03 -24.63
CA ASP A 59 3.69 4.20 -24.42
C ASP A 59 2.40 5.02 -24.12
N GLY A 60 2.30 6.21 -24.72
CA GLY A 60 1.16 7.10 -24.55
C GLY A 60 1.28 8.07 -23.35
N PHE A 61 2.31 7.96 -22.55
CA PHE A 61 2.57 8.85 -21.40
C PHE A 61 3.65 9.86 -21.73
N ASN A 62 3.50 11.08 -21.24
CA ASN A 62 4.48 12.15 -21.39
C ASN A 62 5.01 12.69 -20.06
N ASN A 63 4.73 12.02 -18.96
CA ASN A 63 5.26 12.36 -17.65
C ASN A 63 5.28 11.13 -16.71
N TRP A 64 6.18 11.17 -15.73
CA TRP A 64 6.39 10.10 -14.77
C TRP A 64 5.16 9.82 -13.88
N TYR A 65 4.40 10.87 -13.54
CA TYR A 65 3.30 10.75 -12.60
C TYR A 65 2.15 9.91 -13.18
N ASP A 66 1.68 10.28 -14.39
CA ASP A 66 0.56 9.57 -15.02
C ASP A 66 0.98 8.13 -15.37
N TRP A 67 2.25 7.95 -15.78
CA TRP A 67 2.78 6.60 -16.01
C TRP A 67 2.76 5.73 -14.74
N ARG A 68 3.25 6.26 -13.61
CA ARG A 68 3.29 5.49 -12.34
C ARG A 68 1.90 5.18 -11.82
N VAL A 69 0.98 6.12 -11.83
CA VAL A 69 -0.40 5.91 -11.38
C VAL A 69 -1.07 4.81 -12.19
N GLU A 70 -0.88 4.77 -13.50
CA GLU A 70 -1.46 3.75 -14.38
C GLU A 70 -0.76 2.39 -14.22
N ASN A 71 0.58 2.36 -14.15
CA ASN A 71 1.35 1.12 -14.21
C ASN A 71 1.75 0.56 -12.84
N TRP A 72 1.84 1.38 -11.81
CA TRP A 72 2.10 0.93 -10.43
C TRP A 72 0.85 0.94 -9.55
N SER A 73 -0.22 1.62 -9.94
CA SER A 73 -1.39 1.97 -9.12
C SER A 73 -1.08 2.92 -7.96
N THR A 74 0.12 3.44 -7.88
CA THR A 74 0.56 4.45 -6.91
C THR A 74 1.55 5.42 -7.55
N LYS A 75 1.66 6.62 -6.97
CA LYS A 75 2.49 7.69 -7.56
C LYS A 75 3.96 7.64 -7.17
N TRP A 76 4.29 7.04 -6.03
CA TRP A 76 5.64 7.01 -5.49
C TRP A 76 6.14 5.58 -5.30
N GLU A 77 7.45 5.46 -5.19
CA GLU A 77 8.11 4.23 -4.76
C GLU A 77 7.71 3.90 -3.31
N LEU A 78 7.91 2.67 -2.89
CA LEU A 78 7.60 2.23 -1.53
C LEU A 78 8.65 2.74 -0.54
N CYS A 79 8.23 2.96 0.69
CA CYS A 79 9.09 3.40 1.77
C CYS A 79 8.74 2.69 3.09
N GLU A 80 9.58 2.93 4.11
CA GLU A 80 9.36 2.42 5.46
C GLU A 80 9.19 0.91 5.51
N PHE A 81 10.13 0.17 4.92
CA PHE A 81 10.13 -1.28 5.01
C PHE A 81 10.36 -1.76 6.44
N TYR A 82 9.54 -2.75 6.88
CA TYR A 82 9.62 -3.30 8.23
C TYR A 82 9.24 -4.79 8.25
N GLY A 83 9.60 -5.49 9.34
CA GLY A 83 9.20 -6.88 9.56
C GLY A 83 9.71 -7.84 8.49
N VAL A 84 10.90 -7.58 7.94
CA VAL A 84 11.47 -8.44 6.89
C VAL A 84 11.78 -9.81 7.46
N ASP A 85 11.10 -10.84 6.99
CA ASP A 85 11.32 -12.24 7.31
C ASP A 85 11.59 -13.05 6.04
N ARG A 86 12.70 -13.78 6.05
CA ARG A 86 13.18 -14.58 4.94
C ARG A 86 13.24 -16.05 5.29
N GLN A 87 12.45 -16.86 4.61
CA GLN A 87 12.52 -18.31 4.72
C GLN A 87 13.24 -18.90 3.51
N TYR A 88 14.39 -19.51 3.80
CA TYR A 88 15.23 -20.14 2.79
C TYR A 88 14.72 -21.54 2.44
N LEU A 89 15.03 -21.97 1.22
CA LEU A 89 14.84 -23.33 0.76
C LEU A 89 15.45 -24.34 1.74
N THR A 90 14.63 -25.24 2.26
CA THR A 90 15.07 -26.39 3.06
C THR A 90 14.50 -27.68 2.49
N GLU A 91 15.08 -28.82 2.85
CA GLU A 91 14.52 -30.14 2.45
C GLU A 91 13.08 -30.36 2.97
N GLN A 92 12.65 -29.57 3.98
CA GLN A 92 11.35 -29.70 4.63
C GLN A 92 10.25 -28.85 3.97
N ASN A 93 10.57 -27.81 3.21
CA ASN A 93 9.60 -26.94 2.53
C ASN A 93 9.57 -27.10 1.01
N GLU A 94 9.82 -28.32 0.53
CA GLU A 94 9.61 -28.78 -0.86
C GLU A 94 10.19 -27.86 -1.96
N GLY A 95 11.21 -27.09 -1.64
CA GLY A 95 11.87 -26.27 -2.64
C GLY A 95 11.35 -24.83 -2.74
N GLU A 96 10.41 -24.40 -1.92
CA GLU A 96 9.93 -23.04 -1.90
C GLU A 96 10.77 -22.15 -0.99
N SER A 97 10.98 -20.91 -1.39
CA SER A 97 11.56 -19.90 -0.55
C SER A 97 10.69 -18.65 -0.57
N THR A 98 10.47 -18.06 0.61
CA THR A 98 9.56 -16.93 0.78
C THR A 98 10.26 -15.73 1.40
N ILE A 99 9.73 -14.55 1.15
CA ILE A 99 10.08 -13.32 1.84
C ILE A 99 8.79 -12.57 2.17
N SER A 100 8.64 -12.12 3.41
CA SER A 100 7.55 -11.27 3.85
C SER A 100 8.09 -9.98 4.45
N PHE A 101 7.39 -8.89 4.25
CA PHE A 101 7.72 -7.58 4.79
C PHE A 101 6.51 -6.64 4.71
N GLY A 102 6.49 -5.64 5.59
CA GLY A 102 5.56 -4.53 5.48
C GLY A 102 6.21 -3.30 4.86
N PHE A 103 5.40 -2.40 4.33
CA PHE A 103 5.85 -1.12 3.76
C PHE A 103 4.72 -0.09 3.71
N THR A 104 5.09 1.17 3.51
CA THR A 104 4.15 2.26 3.25
C THR A 104 4.10 2.59 1.76
N SER A 105 2.90 2.71 1.20
CA SER A 105 2.65 3.16 -0.18
C SER A 105 1.79 4.42 -0.22
N ALA A 106 1.86 5.19 -1.33
CA ALA A 106 1.12 6.45 -1.46
C ALA A 106 -0.32 6.22 -1.93
N TRP A 107 -1.27 6.17 -0.99
CA TRP A 107 -2.73 6.19 -1.15
C TRP A 107 -3.39 4.95 -1.75
N ALA A 108 -2.63 4.00 -2.24
CA ALA A 108 -3.18 2.77 -2.80
C ALA A 108 -2.14 1.64 -2.75
N PRO A 109 -2.57 0.38 -2.68
CA PRO A 109 -1.69 -0.75 -2.89
C PRO A 109 -1.15 -0.75 -4.33
N PRO A 110 0.12 -1.10 -4.57
CA PRO A 110 0.75 -1.02 -5.89
C PRO A 110 0.40 -2.22 -6.79
N ILE A 111 -0.88 -2.48 -7.00
CA ILE A 111 -1.41 -3.67 -7.70
C ILE A 111 -0.86 -3.78 -9.13
N GLY A 112 -0.80 -2.68 -9.88
CA GLY A 112 -0.27 -2.70 -11.24
C GLY A 112 1.19 -3.18 -11.31
N ALA A 113 2.00 -2.83 -10.30
CA ALA A 113 3.37 -3.34 -10.20
C ALA A 113 3.41 -4.83 -9.85
N TYR A 114 2.52 -5.32 -8.95
CA TYR A 114 2.41 -6.74 -8.62
C TYR A 114 2.05 -7.58 -9.84
N GLU A 115 1.06 -7.15 -10.62
CA GLU A 115 0.64 -7.84 -11.84
C GLU A 115 1.77 -7.92 -12.87
N ASN A 116 2.51 -6.83 -13.06
CA ASN A 116 3.64 -6.83 -13.97
C ASN A 116 4.77 -7.75 -13.47
N PHE A 117 5.04 -7.76 -12.17
CA PHE A 117 6.02 -8.65 -11.56
C PHE A 117 5.68 -10.12 -11.82
N LEU A 118 4.45 -10.54 -11.53
CA LEU A 118 4.02 -11.93 -11.75
C LEU A 118 4.02 -12.32 -13.22
N ARG A 119 3.62 -11.41 -14.12
CA ARG A 119 3.66 -11.66 -15.57
C ARG A 119 5.08 -11.97 -16.08
N ASN A 120 6.09 -11.41 -15.44
CA ASN A 120 7.49 -11.59 -15.81
C ASN A 120 8.23 -12.62 -14.94
N ASN A 121 7.57 -13.22 -13.96
CA ASN A 121 8.14 -14.20 -13.03
C ASN A 121 7.10 -15.29 -12.73
N GLU A 122 6.81 -16.13 -13.73
CA GLU A 122 5.74 -17.14 -13.68
C GLU A 122 5.93 -18.20 -12.57
N ASP A 123 7.18 -18.38 -12.09
CA ASP A 123 7.51 -19.29 -10.97
C ASP A 123 7.29 -18.64 -9.58
N CYS A 124 6.81 -17.40 -9.54
CA CYS A 124 6.57 -16.67 -8.29
C CYS A 124 5.07 -16.58 -8.00
N SER A 125 4.74 -16.50 -6.72
CA SER A 125 3.43 -16.08 -6.22
C SER A 125 3.58 -14.82 -5.35
N LEU A 126 2.55 -14.00 -5.28
CA LEU A 126 2.53 -12.79 -4.47
C LEU A 126 1.17 -12.65 -3.79
N LYS A 127 1.22 -12.45 -2.48
CA LYS A 127 0.06 -12.09 -1.65
C LYS A 127 0.38 -10.81 -0.90
N ALA A 128 -0.55 -9.88 -0.85
CA ALA A 128 -0.43 -8.63 -0.13
C ALA A 128 -1.72 -8.34 0.64
N TYR A 129 -1.57 -7.84 1.87
CA TYR A 129 -2.65 -7.25 2.64
C TYR A 129 -2.47 -5.74 2.68
N TYR A 130 -3.56 -4.99 2.68
CA TYR A 130 -3.50 -3.53 2.69
C TYR A 130 -4.61 -2.92 3.53
N TYR A 131 -4.33 -1.75 4.10
CA TYR A 131 -5.27 -0.98 4.90
C TYR A 131 -4.98 0.52 4.81
N GLU A 132 -6.03 1.32 4.62
CA GLU A 132 -5.98 2.78 4.66
C GLU A 132 -7.27 3.30 5.34
N GLY A 133 -7.17 3.54 6.64
CA GLY A 133 -8.34 3.97 7.44
C GLY A 133 -8.88 5.35 7.06
N GLY A 134 -8.02 6.26 6.57
CA GLY A 134 -8.43 7.59 6.15
C GLY A 134 -9.23 7.62 4.84
N CYS A 135 -9.05 6.61 4.00
CA CYS A 135 -9.77 6.43 2.73
C CYS A 135 -10.81 5.29 2.79
N ASP A 136 -10.98 4.69 3.97
CA ASP A 136 -11.99 3.67 4.25
C ASP A 136 -11.89 2.45 3.34
N PHE A 137 -10.68 1.91 3.16
CA PHE A 137 -10.49 0.65 2.44
C PHE A 137 -9.46 -0.26 3.11
N MET A 138 -9.67 -1.55 2.96
CA MET A 138 -8.78 -2.62 3.38
C MET A 138 -8.96 -3.82 2.46
N GLY A 139 -7.99 -4.73 2.40
CA GLY A 139 -8.17 -5.92 1.58
C GLY A 139 -6.95 -6.83 1.48
N GLU A 140 -7.14 -7.84 0.65
CA GLU A 140 -6.13 -8.81 0.26
C GLU A 140 -6.04 -8.85 -1.27
N TRP A 141 -4.82 -8.77 -1.78
CA TRP A 141 -4.53 -9.10 -3.17
C TRP A 141 -3.74 -10.43 -3.22
N ASP A 142 -4.23 -11.41 -3.95
CA ASP A 142 -3.62 -12.74 -4.07
C ASP A 142 -3.55 -13.16 -5.53
N ASN A 143 -2.33 -13.15 -6.11
CA ASN A 143 -2.04 -13.63 -7.45
C ASN A 143 -3.01 -13.16 -8.55
N GLY A 144 -3.46 -11.91 -8.49
CA GLY A 144 -4.35 -11.30 -9.46
C GLY A 144 -5.82 -11.20 -9.02
N SER A 145 -6.17 -11.73 -7.85
CA SER A 145 -7.47 -11.50 -7.21
C SER A 145 -7.36 -10.39 -6.18
N ASP A 146 -8.26 -9.43 -6.21
CA ASP A 146 -8.32 -8.30 -5.27
C ASP A 146 -9.66 -8.32 -4.52
N ASP A 147 -9.60 -8.63 -3.23
CA ASP A 147 -10.75 -8.65 -2.32
C ASP A 147 -10.70 -7.41 -1.44
N CYS A 148 -11.43 -6.36 -1.83
CA CYS A 148 -11.46 -5.06 -1.15
C CYS A 148 -12.74 -4.87 -0.34
N TYR A 149 -12.59 -4.33 0.87
CA TYR A 149 -13.65 -4.08 1.85
C TYR A 149 -13.55 -2.65 2.38
N ALA A 150 -14.67 -2.09 2.87
CA ALA A 150 -14.68 -0.85 3.62
C ALA A 150 -14.74 -1.17 5.13
N PRO A 151 -13.75 -0.72 5.94
CA PRO A 151 -13.82 -0.88 7.39
C PRO A 151 -15.12 -0.36 8.01
N SER A 152 -15.67 0.75 7.49
CA SER A 152 -16.92 1.35 7.97
C SER A 152 -18.17 0.49 7.77
N ASP A 153 -18.11 -0.56 6.95
CA ASP A 153 -19.23 -1.52 6.80
C ASP A 153 -19.35 -2.46 8.00
N TYR A 154 -18.35 -2.50 8.88
CA TYR A 154 -18.27 -3.40 10.03
C TYR A 154 -18.18 -2.59 11.32
N LYS A 155 -18.71 -3.16 12.41
CA LYS A 155 -18.46 -2.67 13.77
C LYS A 155 -17.24 -3.37 14.35
N SER A 156 -16.60 -2.77 15.35
CA SER A 156 -15.43 -3.34 16.02
C SER A 156 -15.70 -4.70 16.67
N ASP A 157 -16.96 -5.03 16.99
CA ASP A 157 -17.43 -6.31 17.57
C ASP A 157 -18.07 -7.26 16.53
N SER A 158 -17.93 -6.98 15.24
CA SER A 158 -18.51 -7.81 14.17
C SER A 158 -17.86 -9.19 14.09
N ASP A 159 -18.66 -10.22 13.76
CA ASP A 159 -18.17 -11.57 13.49
C ASP A 159 -17.19 -11.63 12.31
N PHE A 160 -17.18 -10.62 11.44
CA PHE A 160 -16.23 -10.49 10.33
C PHE A 160 -14.76 -10.59 10.80
N TRP A 161 -14.46 -10.10 12.02
CA TRP A 161 -13.11 -10.08 12.59
C TRP A 161 -12.70 -11.39 13.28
N ASN A 162 -13.61 -12.37 13.38
CA ASN A 162 -13.35 -13.61 14.13
C ASN A 162 -12.63 -14.67 13.31
N ASP A 163 -12.75 -14.64 11.98
CA ASP A 163 -12.09 -15.61 11.09
C ASP A 163 -11.84 -15.03 9.68
N GLY A 164 -11.20 -15.83 8.81
CA GLY A 164 -10.99 -15.49 7.41
C GLY A 164 -10.18 -14.23 7.19
N ILE A 165 -10.60 -13.46 6.17
CA ILE A 165 -9.88 -12.25 5.75
C ILE A 165 -9.92 -11.15 6.83
N GLY A 166 -11.05 -10.99 7.51
CA GLY A 166 -11.22 -9.99 8.57
C GLY A 166 -10.23 -10.22 9.72
N TYR A 167 -10.10 -11.46 10.18
CA TYR A 167 -9.13 -11.85 11.20
C TYR A 167 -7.69 -11.53 10.75
N ASN A 168 -7.32 -11.90 9.52
CA ASN A 168 -5.97 -11.64 9.00
C ASN A 168 -5.65 -10.14 8.92
N LEU A 169 -6.62 -9.33 8.49
CA LEU A 169 -6.47 -7.87 8.39
C LEU A 169 -6.34 -7.23 9.78
N ASP A 170 -7.14 -7.70 10.75
CA ASP A 170 -7.08 -7.18 12.12
C ASP A 170 -5.76 -7.55 12.81
N GLU A 171 -5.29 -8.79 12.67
CA GLU A 171 -3.99 -9.23 13.19
C GLU A 171 -2.81 -8.42 12.61
N MET A 172 -2.90 -7.99 11.34
CA MET A 172 -1.83 -7.22 10.71
C MET A 172 -1.87 -5.73 11.02
N PHE A 173 -3.07 -5.15 11.10
CA PHE A 173 -3.23 -3.69 11.11
C PHE A 173 -3.89 -3.17 12.39
N ASN A 174 -4.31 -4.06 13.31
CA ASN A 174 -4.96 -3.71 14.58
C ASN A 174 -6.17 -2.78 14.38
N ILE A 175 -7.03 -3.15 13.41
CA ILE A 175 -8.14 -2.31 12.93
C ILE A 175 -9.21 -2.18 13.99
N THR A 176 -9.59 -3.30 14.64
CA THR A 176 -10.68 -3.32 15.65
C THR A 176 -10.34 -2.47 16.86
N ASP A 177 -9.08 -2.42 17.30
CA ASP A 177 -8.65 -1.55 18.40
C ASP A 177 -8.79 -0.07 18.02
N SER A 178 -8.34 0.31 16.80
CA SER A 178 -8.51 1.67 16.29
C SER A 178 -9.98 2.08 16.16
N MET A 179 -10.84 1.14 15.71
CA MET A 179 -12.28 1.37 15.63
C MET A 179 -12.91 1.57 17.00
N ARG A 180 -12.53 0.76 18.01
CA ARG A 180 -13.02 0.90 19.39
C ARG A 180 -12.62 2.24 20.00
N GLU A 181 -11.37 2.64 19.82
CA GLU A 181 -10.90 3.95 20.31
C GLU A 181 -11.72 5.10 19.70
N TYR A 182 -12.01 5.03 18.41
CA TYR A 182 -12.85 6.02 17.71
C TYR A 182 -14.31 5.99 18.20
N GLU A 183 -14.90 4.81 18.37
CA GLU A 183 -16.26 4.64 18.90
C GLU A 183 -16.39 5.23 20.33
N GLU A 184 -15.38 4.98 21.19
CA GLU A 184 -15.31 5.54 22.55
C GLU A 184 -15.14 7.07 22.54
N GLU A 185 -14.37 7.62 21.61
CA GLU A 185 -14.22 9.07 21.45
C GLU A 185 -15.54 9.72 21.06
N LEU A 186 -16.24 9.17 20.06
CA LEU A 186 -17.55 9.66 19.65
C LEU A 186 -18.58 9.61 20.79
N GLU A 187 -18.61 8.53 21.57
CA GLU A 187 -19.51 8.42 22.71
C GLU A 187 -19.19 9.47 23.79
N ARG A 188 -17.91 9.69 24.06
CA ARG A 188 -17.44 10.73 25.01
C ARG A 188 -17.84 12.13 24.56
N ASP A 189 -17.70 12.43 23.27
CA ASP A 189 -18.08 13.72 22.72
C ASP A 189 -19.59 13.93 22.76
N ARG A 190 -20.38 12.89 22.46
CA ARG A 190 -21.82 12.91 22.60
C ARG A 190 -22.26 13.21 24.05
N LEU A 191 -21.66 12.52 25.01
CA LEU A 191 -21.95 12.74 26.43
C LEU A 191 -21.58 14.18 26.87
N ASN A 192 -20.47 14.71 26.42
CA ASN A 192 -20.06 16.09 26.70
C ASN A 192 -21.03 17.10 26.08
N GLU A 193 -21.51 16.87 24.89
CA GLU A 193 -22.52 17.72 24.23
C GLU A 193 -23.84 17.68 24.99
N ASP A 194 -24.28 16.52 25.43
CA ASP A 194 -25.50 16.35 26.22
C ASP A 194 -25.41 17.04 27.58
N VAL A 195 -24.27 16.95 28.28
CA VAL A 195 -24.00 17.68 29.52
C VAL A 195 -24.03 19.19 29.28
N TYR A 196 -23.44 19.67 28.18
CA TYR A 196 -23.47 21.09 27.81
C TYR A 196 -24.89 21.58 27.56
N LYS A 197 -25.71 20.87 26.77
CA LYS A 197 -27.12 21.14 26.47
C LYS A 197 -27.94 21.18 27.78
N TYR A 198 -27.76 20.20 28.67
CA TYR A 198 -28.41 20.15 29.97
C TYR A 198 -28.06 21.38 30.83
N SER A 199 -26.80 21.80 30.83
CA SER A 199 -26.35 23.01 31.60
C SER A 199 -27.00 24.31 31.08
N LYS A 200 -27.45 24.33 29.82
CA LYS A 200 -28.15 25.47 29.20
C LYS A 200 -29.66 25.37 29.30
N GLY A 201 -30.22 24.30 29.91
CA GLY A 201 -31.65 24.08 30.03
C GLY A 201 -32.31 23.61 28.72
N GLU A 202 -31.54 23.10 27.78
CA GLU A 202 -32.00 22.53 26.55
C GLU A 202 -32.39 21.06 26.76
N LYS A 203 -33.40 20.57 25.99
CA LYS A 203 -33.78 19.14 26.05
C LYS A 203 -32.73 18.29 25.37
N VAL A 204 -32.22 17.31 26.11
CA VAL A 204 -31.41 16.22 25.60
C VAL A 204 -32.37 15.13 25.11
N ASN A 205 -32.23 14.68 23.87
CA ASN A 205 -33.03 13.61 23.30
C ASN A 205 -32.41 12.23 23.62
#